data_a9aea41a71c1f4018cb67bad9e28c589
#
_entry.id   a9aea41a71c1f4018cb67bad9e28c589
#
_cell.length_a   1.000
_cell.length_b   1.000
_cell.length_c   1.000
_cell.angle_alpha   90.00
_cell.angle_beta   90.00
_cell.angle_gamma   90.00
#
_symmetry.space_group_name_H-M   'P 1'
#
loop_
_entity.id
_entity.type
_entity.pdbx_description
1 polymer ?
#
loop_
_entity_poly.entity_id
_entity_poly.type
_entity_poly.pdbx_seq_one_letter_code
_entity_poly.pdbx_strand_id
1 'polypeptide(L)'
;VKRIVGVDTARGLAVLGMFVAHLGLERDAEILSPTGWFFVADGRPSALFALLAGIGLAFMTRRAYPDDLHGLRVQRTRIIKRSAILFVFGWLLWFLGTPVAVILDSYAFLFVLALPFLRLRPTAVLAWALGAVLVMPQVVLLTRWAVFDSPEPTLSLPPFFELLTGYYPALSWTAYLLVGLAVGRLPMQKVRVQVGLLGAGIAIAALFYGAGYLLWSGLPDQFGVAASLTSVEPHSGSTFEMGGNIGVGLAVLGLCLLLTTHVTALRVVLTPISATGAMSLTVYSLHIVYIRILGNEAVWNAQSNWPLIWLIIGTFVFATLWQLTLGQGPLERLIHRMIRPPQPTAPHQWPPTGPGGPAWQGAPPGPGGPADSGGPAGSVGPAGSGQPGYAPVPAGGPLPPPPPGPYGPGANYGAPHPPVQPYGQPAPPRFVQPGHQRYGQPGPAGQTGPAGPAEPPAPFDRRLPPEQPAVPPYPAAPPPR
;
A
#
# COMPACT_ATOMS: atom_id res chain seq x y z
N VAL A 1 -3.75 -10.16 19.77
CA VAL A 1 -3.42 -8.71 19.85
C VAL A 1 -4.73 -7.96 19.84
N LYS A 2 -4.98 -7.13 20.88
CA LYS A 2 -6.18 -6.30 20.96
C LYS A 2 -6.16 -5.31 19.79
N ARG A 3 -7.21 -5.25 19.02
CA ARG A 3 -7.37 -4.39 17.84
C ARG A 3 -7.33 -2.91 18.26
N ILE A 4 -6.64 -2.05 17.50
CA ILE A 4 -6.58 -0.60 17.75
C ILE A 4 -7.60 0.07 16.84
N VAL A 5 -8.77 0.41 17.37
CA VAL A 5 -9.90 0.97 16.62
C VAL A 5 -9.50 2.21 15.81
N GLY A 6 -8.68 3.11 16.38
CA GLY A 6 -8.23 4.33 15.68
C GLY A 6 -7.42 4.05 14.40
N VAL A 7 -6.65 2.95 14.36
CA VAL A 7 -5.94 2.52 13.13
C VAL A 7 -6.94 2.01 12.08
N ASP A 8 -7.95 1.24 12.51
CA ASP A 8 -8.99 0.77 11.59
C ASP A 8 -9.84 1.95 11.10
N THR A 9 -10.17 2.93 11.97
CA THR A 9 -10.86 4.16 11.56
C THR A 9 -10.07 4.95 10.51
N ALA A 10 -8.77 5.17 10.74
CA ALA A 10 -7.90 5.86 9.78
C ALA A 10 -7.85 5.12 8.42
N ARG A 11 -7.83 3.77 8.46
CA ARG A 11 -7.86 2.95 7.24
C ARG A 11 -9.20 3.05 6.53
N GLY A 12 -10.31 3.11 7.28
CA GLY A 12 -11.65 3.33 6.73
C GLY A 12 -11.75 4.70 6.04
N LEU A 13 -11.25 5.76 6.68
CA LEU A 13 -11.17 7.09 6.07
C LEU A 13 -10.35 7.11 4.79
N ALA A 14 -9.22 6.38 4.75
CA ALA A 14 -8.41 6.25 3.55
C ALA A 14 -9.20 5.61 2.40
N VAL A 15 -9.94 4.52 2.66
CA VAL A 15 -10.77 3.87 1.62
C VAL A 15 -11.93 4.75 1.16
N LEU A 16 -12.60 5.42 2.10
CA LEU A 16 -13.68 6.36 1.76
C LEU A 16 -13.17 7.56 0.95
N GLY A 17 -11.99 8.08 1.29
CA GLY A 17 -11.34 9.12 0.51
C GLY A 17 -11.03 8.67 -0.92
N MET A 18 -10.62 7.42 -1.14
CA MET A 18 -10.47 6.88 -2.50
C MET A 18 -11.80 6.81 -3.25
N PHE A 19 -12.93 6.53 -2.56
CA PHE A 19 -14.24 6.59 -3.21
C PHE A 19 -14.57 8.00 -3.68
N VAL A 20 -14.28 9.02 -2.84
CA VAL A 20 -14.46 10.44 -3.19
C VAL A 20 -13.58 10.80 -4.37
N ALA A 21 -12.30 10.41 -4.36
CA ALA A 21 -11.37 10.68 -5.46
C ALA A 21 -11.79 10.06 -6.81
N HIS A 22 -12.50 8.92 -6.78
CA HIS A 22 -12.88 8.22 -8.02
C HIS A 22 -14.29 8.58 -8.53
N LEU A 23 -15.23 8.89 -7.64
CA LEU A 23 -16.64 9.08 -7.97
C LEU A 23 -17.22 10.40 -7.47
N GLY A 24 -16.43 11.21 -6.77
CA GLY A 24 -16.86 12.50 -6.26
C GLY A 24 -16.90 13.54 -7.37
N LEU A 25 -18.01 14.22 -7.49
CA LEU A 25 -18.18 15.37 -8.39
C LEU A 25 -17.99 16.66 -7.61
N GLU A 26 -16.92 17.37 -7.90
CA GLU A 26 -16.70 18.74 -7.43
C GLU A 26 -17.58 19.68 -8.27
N ARG A 27 -18.44 20.46 -7.60
CA ARG A 27 -19.31 21.43 -8.28
C ARG A 27 -18.78 22.85 -8.19
N ASP A 28 -18.15 23.18 -7.06
CA ASP A 28 -17.66 24.52 -6.79
C ASP A 28 -16.37 24.44 -5.98
N ALA A 29 -15.43 25.30 -6.29
CA ALA A 29 -14.17 25.43 -5.55
C ALA A 29 -14.35 26.16 -4.18
N GLU A 30 -15.57 26.48 -3.80
CA GLU A 30 -15.86 27.15 -2.53
C GLU A 30 -15.74 26.17 -1.37
N ILE A 31 -14.85 26.48 -0.41
CA ILE A 31 -14.59 25.64 0.78
C ILE A 31 -15.87 25.41 1.61
N LEU A 32 -16.85 26.32 1.55
CA LEU A 32 -18.11 26.21 2.27
C LEU A 32 -19.16 25.36 1.54
N SER A 33 -18.93 24.99 0.27
CA SER A 33 -19.82 24.08 -0.44
C SER A 33 -19.63 22.64 0.06
N PRO A 34 -20.68 21.80 0.11
CA PRO A 34 -20.57 20.42 0.57
C PRO A 34 -19.59 19.55 -0.23
N THR A 35 -19.28 19.92 -1.47
CA THR A 35 -18.39 19.20 -2.38
C THR A 35 -17.10 19.95 -2.71
N GLY A 36 -16.99 21.22 -2.34
CA GLY A 36 -15.84 22.05 -2.66
C GLY A 36 -14.53 21.62 -1.98
N TRP A 37 -14.61 20.79 -0.93
CA TRP A 37 -13.44 20.22 -0.24
C TRP A 37 -13.04 18.80 -0.72
N PHE A 38 -13.70 18.24 -1.75
CA PHE A 38 -13.37 16.92 -2.28
C PHE A 38 -11.93 16.82 -2.80
N PHE A 39 -11.34 17.93 -3.26
CA PHE A 39 -9.91 17.98 -3.63
C PHE A 39 -8.97 17.47 -2.53
N VAL A 40 -9.38 17.51 -1.25
CA VAL A 40 -8.59 16.95 -0.14
C VAL A 40 -8.45 15.43 -0.26
N ALA A 41 -9.36 14.77 -0.99
CA ALA A 41 -9.30 13.33 -1.24
C ALA A 41 -8.32 12.92 -2.35
N ASP A 42 -7.77 13.87 -3.12
CA ASP A 42 -6.84 13.54 -4.19
C ASP A 42 -5.44 13.19 -3.64
N GLY A 43 -4.94 12.00 -3.95
CA GLY A 43 -3.62 11.51 -3.55
C GLY A 43 -3.44 11.16 -2.07
N ARG A 44 -3.98 11.97 -1.16
CA ARG A 44 -3.78 11.84 0.29
C ARG A 44 -4.32 10.52 0.90
N PRO A 45 -5.50 10.02 0.50
CA PRO A 45 -6.03 8.75 1.00
C PRO A 45 -5.18 7.54 0.64
N SER A 46 -4.64 7.48 -0.57
CA SER A 46 -3.76 6.40 -1.01
C SER A 46 -2.41 6.42 -0.27
N ALA A 47 -1.85 7.61 -0.03
CA ALA A 47 -0.66 7.80 0.79
C ALA A 47 -0.88 7.38 2.26
N LEU A 48 -2.02 7.81 2.87
CA LEU A 48 -2.43 7.36 4.20
C LEU A 48 -2.57 5.83 4.25
N PHE A 49 -3.17 5.22 3.24
CA PHE A 49 -3.35 3.78 3.17
C PHE A 49 -1.99 3.04 3.10
N ALA A 50 -0.99 3.58 2.35
CA ALA A 50 0.38 3.05 2.32
C ALA A 50 1.09 3.17 3.68
N LEU A 51 0.93 4.28 4.37
CA LEU A 51 1.44 4.47 5.73
C LEU A 51 0.82 3.44 6.69
N LEU A 52 -0.50 3.24 6.63
CA LEU A 52 -1.20 2.26 7.46
C LEU A 52 -0.83 0.80 7.13
N ALA A 53 -0.43 0.52 5.88
CA ALA A 53 0.13 -0.78 5.52
C ALA A 53 1.47 -1.03 6.24
N GLY A 54 2.33 -0.01 6.36
CA GLY A 54 3.56 -0.07 7.17
C GLY A 54 3.30 -0.35 8.64
N ILE A 55 2.28 0.28 9.24
CA ILE A 55 1.82 -0.04 10.61
C ILE A 55 1.39 -1.51 10.70
N GLY A 56 0.70 -2.01 9.67
CA GLY A 56 0.32 -3.43 9.58
C GLY A 56 1.53 -4.37 9.62
N LEU A 57 2.61 -4.04 8.90
CA LEU A 57 3.87 -4.80 8.95
C LEU A 57 4.53 -4.77 10.34
N ALA A 58 4.51 -3.60 11.00
CA ALA A 58 5.00 -3.49 12.38
C ALA A 58 4.24 -4.42 13.33
N PHE A 59 2.91 -4.49 13.20
CA PHE A 59 2.07 -5.38 14.03
C PHE A 59 2.31 -6.86 13.72
N MET A 60 2.53 -7.23 12.46
CA MET A 60 2.85 -8.60 12.06
C MET A 60 4.18 -9.07 12.66
N THR A 61 5.18 -8.18 12.74
CA THR A 61 6.53 -8.50 13.19
C THR A 61 6.76 -8.27 14.68
N ARG A 62 5.83 -7.64 15.39
CA ARG A 62 5.99 -7.15 16.77
C ARG A 62 6.49 -8.20 17.77
N ARG A 63 6.06 -9.47 17.64
CA ARG A 63 6.46 -10.54 18.56
C ARG A 63 7.90 -11.03 18.32
N ALA A 64 8.37 -10.94 17.10
CA ALA A 64 9.70 -11.39 16.70
C ALA A 64 10.74 -10.26 16.72
N TYR A 65 10.29 -9.00 16.79
CA TYR A 65 11.15 -7.82 16.80
C TYR A 65 11.66 -7.48 18.20
N PRO A 66 12.94 -7.11 18.39
CA PRO A 66 14.01 -7.10 17.35
C PRO A 66 14.83 -8.40 17.29
N ASP A 67 14.78 -9.26 18.30
CA ASP A 67 15.82 -10.24 18.63
C ASP A 67 15.53 -11.66 18.14
N ASP A 68 14.26 -12.03 17.91
CA ASP A 68 13.88 -13.35 17.43
C ASP A 68 14.09 -13.49 15.91
N LEU A 69 15.28 -13.93 15.53
CA LEU A 69 15.68 -14.11 14.13
C LEU A 69 14.85 -15.20 13.43
N HIS A 70 14.50 -16.26 14.15
CA HIS A 70 13.67 -17.33 13.58
C HIS A 70 12.25 -16.83 13.32
N GLY A 71 11.63 -16.20 14.29
CA GLY A 71 10.32 -15.59 14.14
C GLY A 71 10.28 -14.54 13.02
N LEU A 72 11.33 -13.73 12.87
CA LEU A 72 11.44 -12.78 11.77
C LEU A 72 11.55 -13.46 10.39
N ARG A 73 12.26 -14.59 10.27
CA ARG A 73 12.29 -15.37 9.02
C ARG A 73 10.89 -15.88 8.67
N VAL A 74 10.16 -16.43 9.65
CA VAL A 74 8.77 -16.86 9.47
C VAL A 74 7.87 -15.70 9.01
N GLN A 75 8.00 -14.52 9.63
CA GLN A 75 7.22 -13.35 9.23
C GLN A 75 7.59 -12.84 7.85
N ARG A 76 8.88 -12.83 7.47
CA ARG A 76 9.32 -12.50 6.10
C ARG A 76 8.66 -13.41 5.06
N THR A 77 8.65 -14.71 5.28
CA THR A 77 7.96 -15.66 4.38
C THR A 77 6.47 -15.36 4.27
N ARG A 78 5.81 -15.02 5.39
CA ARG A 78 4.38 -14.61 5.38
C ARG A 78 4.16 -13.32 4.60
N ILE A 79 5.05 -12.34 4.75
CA ILE A 79 4.99 -11.08 4.01
C ILE A 79 5.17 -11.33 2.53
N ILE A 80 6.14 -12.14 2.11
CA ILE A 80 6.37 -12.51 0.70
C ILE A 80 5.13 -13.22 0.12
N LYS A 81 4.57 -14.20 0.84
CA LYS A 81 3.32 -14.86 0.39
C LYS A 81 2.17 -13.87 0.24
N ARG A 82 2.02 -12.93 1.20
CA ARG A 82 1.02 -11.86 1.12
C ARG A 82 1.27 -10.95 -0.07
N SER A 83 2.51 -10.55 -0.33
CA SER A 83 2.91 -9.80 -1.52
C SER A 83 2.47 -10.48 -2.80
N ALA A 84 2.81 -11.76 -2.97
CA ALA A 84 2.45 -12.52 -4.16
C ALA A 84 0.92 -12.59 -4.36
N ILE A 85 0.15 -12.79 -3.28
CA ILE A 85 -1.31 -12.81 -3.35
C ILE A 85 -1.85 -11.42 -3.74
N LEU A 86 -1.34 -10.34 -3.13
CA LEU A 86 -1.77 -8.97 -3.46
C LEU A 86 -1.43 -8.59 -4.90
N PHE A 87 -0.30 -9.05 -5.41
CA PHE A 87 0.09 -8.87 -6.81
C PHE A 87 -0.92 -9.51 -7.76
N VAL A 88 -1.28 -10.79 -7.51
CA VAL A 88 -2.29 -11.49 -8.32
C VAL A 88 -3.66 -10.80 -8.22
N PHE A 89 -4.07 -10.38 -7.02
CA PHE A 89 -5.33 -9.64 -6.85
C PHE A 89 -5.31 -8.29 -7.56
N GLY A 90 -4.19 -7.55 -7.49
CA GLY A 90 -4.02 -6.28 -8.22
C GLY A 90 -4.20 -6.47 -9.72
N TRP A 91 -3.59 -7.49 -10.28
CA TRP A 91 -3.74 -7.85 -11.69
C TRP A 91 -5.17 -8.26 -12.06
N LEU A 92 -5.84 -9.06 -11.23
CA LEU A 92 -7.24 -9.42 -11.47
C LEU A 92 -8.14 -8.16 -11.50
N LEU A 93 -7.89 -7.18 -10.64
CA LEU A 93 -8.62 -5.91 -10.66
C LEU A 93 -8.26 -5.05 -11.87
N TRP A 94 -6.99 -5.05 -12.28
CA TRP A 94 -6.53 -4.33 -13.47
C TRP A 94 -7.21 -4.85 -14.75
N PHE A 95 -7.41 -6.18 -14.87
CA PHE A 95 -8.15 -6.78 -16.00
C PHE A 95 -9.63 -6.38 -16.09
N LEU A 96 -10.20 -5.77 -15.06
CA LEU A 96 -11.53 -5.20 -15.15
C LEU A 96 -11.60 -4.00 -16.10
N GLY A 97 -10.47 -3.40 -16.49
CA GLY A 97 -10.39 -2.29 -17.44
C GLY A 97 -11.10 -1.02 -16.95
N THR A 98 -11.08 -0.77 -15.63
CA THR A 98 -11.58 0.49 -15.06
C THR A 98 -10.53 1.61 -15.21
N PRO A 99 -10.95 2.89 -15.26
CA PRO A 99 -10.02 4.00 -15.37
C PRO A 99 -9.29 4.33 -14.04
N VAL A 100 -9.41 3.46 -13.06
CA VAL A 100 -8.81 3.63 -11.73
C VAL A 100 -7.45 2.96 -11.68
N ALA A 101 -6.42 3.68 -11.26
CA ALA A 101 -5.12 3.11 -11.00
C ALA A 101 -5.18 2.14 -9.79
N VAL A 102 -4.89 0.86 -10.04
CA VAL A 102 -4.94 -0.18 -9.00
C VAL A 102 -3.66 -0.14 -8.18
N ILE A 103 -3.77 0.12 -6.87
CA ILE A 103 -2.60 0.27 -5.98
C ILE A 103 -2.06 -1.07 -5.42
N LEU A 104 -2.79 -2.19 -5.58
CA LEU A 104 -2.46 -3.46 -4.91
C LEU A 104 -1.19 -4.13 -5.44
N ASP A 105 -0.89 -4.01 -6.72
CA ASP A 105 0.35 -4.48 -7.33
C ASP A 105 1.56 -3.70 -6.80
N SER A 106 1.46 -2.36 -6.72
CA SER A 106 2.48 -1.53 -6.07
C SER A 106 2.70 -1.95 -4.61
N TYR A 107 1.67 -2.30 -3.85
CA TYR A 107 1.82 -2.84 -2.49
C TYR A 107 2.60 -4.14 -2.42
N ALA A 108 2.49 -4.98 -3.43
CA ALA A 108 3.29 -6.19 -3.48
C ALA A 108 4.80 -5.86 -3.49
N PHE A 109 5.21 -4.89 -4.29
CA PHE A 109 6.59 -4.41 -4.31
C PHE A 109 6.99 -3.70 -3.00
N LEU A 110 6.13 -2.83 -2.47
CA LEU A 110 6.37 -2.12 -1.21
C LEU A 110 6.67 -3.08 -0.06
N PHE A 111 5.92 -4.17 0.06
CA PHE A 111 6.12 -5.16 1.11
C PHE A 111 7.44 -5.92 0.96
N VAL A 112 7.87 -6.21 -0.26
CA VAL A 112 9.18 -6.81 -0.52
C VAL A 112 10.30 -5.82 -0.19
N LEU A 113 10.18 -4.56 -0.64
CA LEU A 113 11.14 -3.49 -0.34
C LEU A 113 11.27 -3.20 1.15
N ALA A 114 10.23 -3.46 1.95
CA ALA A 114 10.27 -3.28 3.40
C ALA A 114 11.06 -4.38 4.16
N LEU A 115 11.32 -5.55 3.55
CA LEU A 115 11.92 -6.69 4.24
C LEU A 115 13.29 -6.41 4.92
N PRO A 116 14.22 -5.63 4.32
CA PRO A 116 15.48 -5.28 4.95
C PRO A 116 15.31 -4.49 6.25
N PHE A 117 14.25 -3.65 6.32
CA PHE A 117 14.03 -2.68 7.41
C PHE A 117 13.32 -3.28 8.63
N LEU A 118 12.83 -4.52 8.53
CA LEU A 118 12.06 -5.16 9.62
C LEU A 118 12.85 -5.32 10.93
N ARG A 119 14.17 -5.33 10.90
CA ARG A 119 15.05 -5.47 12.06
C ARG A 119 15.55 -4.14 12.61
N LEU A 120 15.48 -3.07 11.82
CA LEU A 120 16.07 -1.80 12.19
C LEU A 120 15.29 -1.13 13.32
N ARG A 121 15.97 -0.33 14.15
CA ARG A 121 15.32 0.49 15.18
C ARG A 121 14.41 1.55 14.53
N PRO A 122 13.34 2.02 15.20
CA PRO A 122 12.42 3.01 14.63
C PRO A 122 13.13 4.26 14.10
N THR A 123 14.12 4.77 14.80
CA THR A 123 14.92 5.93 14.38
C THR A 123 15.70 5.68 13.09
N ALA A 124 16.30 4.50 12.93
CA ALA A 124 16.98 4.12 11.70
C ALA A 124 15.98 3.97 10.54
N VAL A 125 14.79 3.39 10.78
CA VAL A 125 13.73 3.31 9.76
C VAL A 125 13.27 4.70 9.34
N LEU A 126 13.12 5.64 10.30
CA LEU A 126 12.78 7.03 9.98
C LEU A 126 13.87 7.74 9.19
N ALA A 127 15.15 7.50 9.50
CA ALA A 127 16.26 8.05 8.71
C ALA A 127 16.24 7.54 7.25
N TRP A 128 15.97 6.24 7.05
CA TRP A 128 15.78 5.67 5.72
C TRP A 128 14.51 6.23 5.02
N ALA A 129 13.42 6.43 5.75
CA ALA A 129 12.21 7.05 5.21
C ALA A 129 12.49 8.50 4.76
N LEU A 130 13.20 9.28 5.56
CA LEU A 130 13.61 10.63 5.20
C LEU A 130 14.50 10.63 3.96
N GLY A 131 15.51 9.76 3.89
CA GLY A 131 16.33 9.58 2.68
C GLY A 131 15.49 9.22 1.45
N ALA A 132 14.50 8.34 1.61
CA ALA A 132 13.59 7.98 0.52
C ALA A 132 12.73 9.17 0.08
N VAL A 133 12.19 9.99 0.99
CA VAL A 133 11.42 11.20 0.64
C VAL A 133 12.27 12.23 -0.09
N LEU A 134 13.55 12.37 0.31
CA LEU A 134 14.42 13.40 -0.27
C LEU A 134 15.06 12.98 -1.60
N VAL A 135 15.25 11.68 -1.84
CA VAL A 135 16.01 11.18 -3.00
C VAL A 135 15.13 10.51 -4.05
N MET A 136 14.22 9.63 -3.62
CA MET A 136 13.48 8.81 -4.58
C MET A 136 12.51 9.61 -5.49
N PRO A 137 11.82 10.66 -5.03
CA PRO A 137 11.04 11.52 -5.91
C PRO A 137 11.86 12.11 -7.07
N GLN A 138 13.08 12.56 -6.78
CA GLN A 138 13.98 13.11 -7.79
C GLN A 138 14.36 12.04 -8.82
N VAL A 139 14.70 10.83 -8.36
CA VAL A 139 15.02 9.70 -9.24
C VAL A 139 13.83 9.38 -10.15
N VAL A 140 12.62 9.30 -9.59
CA VAL A 140 11.39 9.00 -10.33
C VAL A 140 11.09 10.07 -11.36
N LEU A 141 11.04 11.35 -10.94
CA LEU A 141 10.69 12.47 -11.82
C LEU A 141 11.73 12.67 -12.93
N LEU A 142 13.02 12.62 -12.59
CA LEU A 142 14.09 12.75 -13.59
C LEU A 142 14.08 11.56 -14.56
N THR A 143 13.75 10.35 -14.11
CA THR A 143 13.58 9.20 -14.99
C THR A 143 12.39 9.38 -15.92
N ARG A 144 11.25 9.87 -15.44
CA ARG A 144 10.09 10.19 -16.28
C ARG A 144 10.44 11.22 -17.34
N TRP A 145 11.07 12.32 -16.96
CA TRP A 145 11.54 13.36 -17.90
C TRP A 145 12.55 12.80 -18.94
N ALA A 146 13.52 12.00 -18.49
CA ALA A 146 14.54 11.45 -19.37
C ALA A 146 14.01 10.40 -20.36
N VAL A 147 12.97 9.65 -19.99
CA VAL A 147 12.45 8.53 -20.80
C VAL A 147 11.22 8.94 -21.61
N PHE A 148 10.35 9.79 -21.04
CA PHE A 148 9.03 10.10 -21.60
C PHE A 148 8.87 11.59 -21.97
N ASP A 149 9.86 12.44 -21.68
CA ASP A 149 9.77 13.91 -21.81
C ASP A 149 8.53 14.50 -21.12
N SER A 150 8.14 13.91 -19.98
CA SER A 150 6.95 14.27 -19.23
C SER A 150 7.07 13.87 -17.76
N PRO A 151 6.57 14.69 -16.81
CA PRO A 151 6.50 14.31 -15.40
C PRO A 151 5.36 13.33 -15.09
N GLU A 152 4.43 13.13 -16.03
CA GLU A 152 3.22 12.37 -15.82
C GLU A 152 3.47 10.87 -15.58
N PRO A 153 2.69 10.23 -14.69
CA PRO A 153 2.80 8.79 -14.46
C PRO A 153 2.30 8.00 -15.66
N THR A 154 3.01 6.93 -16.00
CA THR A 154 2.61 6.00 -17.05
C THR A 154 1.64 4.95 -16.51
N LEU A 155 0.46 4.83 -17.14
CA LEU A 155 -0.61 3.93 -16.68
C LEU A 155 -0.60 2.54 -17.35
N SER A 156 0.14 2.37 -18.44
CA SER A 156 -0.02 1.21 -19.34
C SER A 156 1.23 0.34 -19.44
N LEU A 157 2.16 0.46 -18.53
CA LEU A 157 3.42 -0.28 -18.59
C LEU A 157 3.35 -1.60 -17.81
N PRO A 158 4.17 -2.60 -18.20
CA PRO A 158 4.30 -3.82 -17.43
C PRO A 158 4.68 -3.55 -15.97
N PRO A 159 4.32 -4.45 -15.03
CA PRO A 159 4.48 -4.21 -13.57
C PRO A 159 5.87 -3.79 -13.13
N PHE A 160 6.90 -4.14 -13.89
CA PHE A 160 8.27 -3.74 -13.58
C PHE A 160 8.49 -2.23 -13.65
N PHE A 161 7.80 -1.54 -14.57
CA PHE A 161 7.88 -0.08 -14.71
C PHE A 161 7.13 0.67 -13.60
N GLU A 162 6.16 0.02 -12.94
CA GLU A 162 5.49 0.57 -11.76
C GLU A 162 6.46 0.92 -10.62
N LEU A 163 7.62 0.24 -10.56
CA LEU A 163 8.63 0.56 -9.56
C LEU A 163 9.15 1.99 -9.68
N LEU A 164 9.27 2.52 -10.91
CA LEU A 164 9.91 3.81 -11.19
C LEU A 164 8.96 4.84 -11.79
N THR A 165 8.12 4.44 -12.73
CA THR A 165 7.40 5.39 -13.60
C THR A 165 5.89 5.30 -13.51
N GLY A 166 5.36 4.27 -12.84
CA GLY A 166 3.93 4.05 -12.68
C GLY A 166 3.23 5.12 -11.85
N TYR A 167 1.92 4.98 -11.70
CA TYR A 167 1.09 5.92 -10.94
C TYR A 167 1.43 5.92 -9.44
N TYR A 168 1.84 4.76 -8.91
CA TYR A 168 2.29 4.57 -7.52
C TYR A 168 3.73 4.04 -7.49
N PRO A 169 4.76 4.86 -7.80
CA PRO A 169 6.13 4.39 -7.95
C PRO A 169 6.63 3.77 -6.65
N ALA A 170 6.83 2.46 -6.63
CA ALA A 170 7.10 1.74 -5.39
C ALA A 170 8.38 2.21 -4.67
N LEU A 171 9.40 2.69 -5.41
CA LEU A 171 10.61 3.19 -4.78
C LEU A 171 10.35 4.44 -3.93
N SER A 172 9.67 5.45 -4.47
CA SER A 172 9.32 6.65 -3.70
C SER A 172 8.26 6.33 -2.63
N TRP A 173 7.23 5.55 -2.97
CA TRP A 173 6.17 5.17 -2.05
C TRP A 173 6.61 4.33 -0.85
N THR A 174 7.79 3.69 -0.95
CA THR A 174 8.43 3.01 0.19
C THR A 174 8.59 3.95 1.39
N ALA A 175 8.75 5.27 1.20
CA ALA A 175 8.82 6.25 2.28
C ALA A 175 7.57 6.21 3.18
N TYR A 176 6.36 6.21 2.61
CA TYR A 176 5.10 6.12 3.38
C TYR A 176 5.07 4.85 4.24
N LEU A 177 5.44 3.72 3.64
CA LEU A 177 5.44 2.43 4.32
C LEU A 177 6.47 2.40 5.46
N LEU A 178 7.67 2.96 5.26
CA LEU A 178 8.71 3.02 6.29
C LEU A 178 8.31 3.92 7.46
N VAL A 179 7.70 5.08 7.20
CA VAL A 179 7.13 5.92 8.27
C VAL A 179 6.10 5.11 9.06
N GLY A 180 5.18 4.44 8.36
CA GLY A 180 4.20 3.57 9.01
C GLY A 180 4.81 2.43 9.82
N LEU A 181 5.87 1.79 9.31
CA LEU A 181 6.61 0.74 10.02
C LEU A 181 7.23 1.27 11.32
N ALA A 182 7.83 2.47 11.31
CA ALA A 182 8.42 3.10 12.48
C ALA A 182 7.33 3.48 13.50
N VAL A 183 6.27 4.15 13.06
CA VAL A 183 5.14 4.58 13.89
C VAL A 183 4.41 3.39 14.50
N GLY A 184 4.25 2.28 13.76
CA GLY A 184 3.62 1.05 14.25
C GLY A 184 4.34 0.38 15.42
N ARG A 185 5.61 0.76 15.69
CA ARG A 185 6.39 0.29 16.83
C ARG A 185 6.21 1.15 18.07
N LEU A 186 5.59 2.33 17.95
CA LEU A 186 5.32 3.21 19.07
C LEU A 186 4.15 2.70 19.93
N PRO A 187 4.11 3.05 21.21
CA PRO A 187 2.99 2.71 22.10
C PRO A 187 1.78 3.61 21.82
N MET A 188 1.03 3.32 20.72
CA MET A 188 -0.08 4.13 20.21
C MET A 188 -1.24 4.35 21.20
N GLN A 189 -1.29 3.58 22.29
CA GLN A 189 -2.30 3.75 23.34
C GLN A 189 -1.99 4.94 24.27
N LYS A 190 -0.73 5.43 24.27
CA LYS A 190 -0.32 6.57 25.11
C LYS A 190 -0.76 7.88 24.47
N VAL A 191 -1.48 8.71 25.22
CA VAL A 191 -1.96 10.06 24.78
C VAL A 191 -0.83 10.91 24.21
N ARG A 192 0.33 10.90 24.85
CA ARG A 192 1.51 11.66 24.37
C ARG A 192 1.92 11.26 22.94
N VAL A 193 1.79 9.99 22.59
CA VAL A 193 2.08 9.52 21.23
C VAL A 193 0.98 10.00 20.26
N GLN A 194 -0.27 9.92 20.65
CA GLN A 194 -1.41 10.35 19.83
C GLN A 194 -1.36 11.87 19.54
N VAL A 195 -1.15 12.68 20.57
CA VAL A 195 -0.97 14.14 20.43
C VAL A 195 0.30 14.46 19.65
N GLY A 196 1.40 13.71 19.90
CA GLY A 196 2.65 13.88 19.16
C GLY A 196 2.49 13.58 17.67
N LEU A 197 1.75 12.53 17.30
CA LEU A 197 1.44 12.21 15.90
C LEU A 197 0.59 13.29 15.24
N LEU A 198 -0.43 13.80 15.94
CA LEU A 198 -1.27 14.89 15.44
C LEU A 198 -0.45 16.18 15.23
N GLY A 199 0.29 16.63 16.25
CA GLY A 199 1.05 17.88 16.18
C GLY A 199 2.22 17.81 15.19
N ALA A 200 3.01 16.72 15.23
CA ALA A 200 4.09 16.51 14.26
C ALA A 200 3.54 16.37 12.83
N GLY A 201 2.40 15.69 12.65
CA GLY A 201 1.75 15.55 11.37
C GLY A 201 1.34 16.92 10.79
N ILE A 202 0.69 17.77 11.58
CA ILE A 202 0.32 19.13 11.16
C ILE A 202 1.57 19.95 10.80
N ALA A 203 2.60 19.92 11.64
CA ALA A 203 3.84 20.65 11.40
C ALA A 203 4.56 20.20 10.12
N ILE A 204 4.66 18.90 9.88
CA ILE A 204 5.27 18.31 8.67
C ILE A 204 4.44 18.71 7.44
N ALA A 205 3.11 18.59 7.48
CA ALA A 205 2.25 18.99 6.36
C ALA A 205 2.42 20.45 6.03
N ALA A 206 2.37 21.34 7.03
CA ALA A 206 2.56 22.77 6.84
C ALA A 206 3.94 23.12 6.28
N LEU A 207 4.99 22.45 6.78
CA LEU A 207 6.36 22.65 6.29
C LEU A 207 6.50 22.28 4.81
N PHE A 208 6.12 21.04 4.46
CA PHE A 208 6.35 20.53 3.11
C PHE A 208 5.43 21.18 2.08
N TYR A 209 4.13 21.27 2.34
CA TYR A 209 3.22 21.96 1.43
C TYR A 209 3.50 23.46 1.35
N GLY A 210 3.81 24.12 2.46
CA GLY A 210 4.17 25.53 2.48
C GLY A 210 5.46 25.81 1.74
N ALA A 211 6.52 25.03 1.99
CA ALA A 211 7.79 25.18 1.30
C ALA A 211 7.66 24.89 -0.21
N GLY A 212 6.95 23.82 -0.58
CA GLY A 212 6.71 23.49 -1.98
C GLY A 212 5.96 24.58 -2.71
N TYR A 213 4.87 25.11 -2.11
CA TYR A 213 4.11 26.22 -2.67
C TYR A 213 4.95 27.48 -2.86
N LEU A 214 5.73 27.86 -1.84
CA LEU A 214 6.60 29.03 -1.91
C LEU A 214 7.69 28.89 -2.99
N LEU A 215 8.30 27.73 -3.09
CA LEU A 215 9.32 27.49 -4.12
C LEU A 215 8.70 27.48 -5.52
N TRP A 216 7.57 26.78 -5.70
CA TRP A 216 6.87 26.71 -6.98
C TRP A 216 6.38 28.09 -7.44
N SER A 217 5.79 28.89 -6.52
CA SER A 217 5.29 30.24 -6.85
C SER A 217 6.39 31.23 -7.23
N GLY A 218 7.64 30.98 -6.82
CA GLY A 218 8.81 31.79 -7.20
C GLY A 218 9.46 31.42 -8.52
N LEU A 219 9.00 30.36 -9.20
CA LEU A 219 9.59 29.93 -10.46
C LEU A 219 9.10 30.78 -11.63
N PRO A 220 10.00 31.15 -12.57
CA PRO A 220 9.62 31.88 -13.79
C PRO A 220 8.86 30.98 -14.78
N ASP A 221 9.15 29.66 -14.77
CA ASP A 221 8.49 28.64 -15.59
C ASP A 221 7.83 27.60 -14.68
N GLN A 222 6.49 27.50 -14.78
CA GLN A 222 5.66 26.59 -13.99
C GLN A 222 5.39 25.25 -14.70
N PHE A 223 6.03 24.98 -15.82
CA PHE A 223 5.85 23.76 -16.62
C PHE A 223 7.11 22.90 -16.75
N GLY A 224 8.26 23.42 -16.31
CA GLY A 224 9.55 22.73 -16.45
C GLY A 224 9.83 21.70 -15.35
N VAL A 225 11.02 21.10 -15.44
CA VAL A 225 11.53 20.11 -14.45
C VAL A 225 11.50 20.68 -13.02
N ALA A 226 11.93 21.95 -12.85
CA ALA A 226 11.96 22.59 -11.53
C ALA A 226 10.54 22.71 -10.91
N ALA A 227 9.55 23.04 -11.72
CA ALA A 227 8.16 23.10 -11.29
C ALA A 227 7.64 21.72 -10.85
N SER A 228 7.94 20.66 -11.61
CA SER A 228 7.58 19.28 -11.25
C SER A 228 8.22 18.84 -9.93
N LEU A 229 9.50 19.22 -9.69
CA LEU A 229 10.22 18.87 -8.45
C LEU A 229 9.69 19.61 -7.20
N THR A 230 9.08 20.79 -7.37
CA THR A 230 8.55 21.63 -6.28
C THR A 230 7.03 21.56 -6.13
N SER A 231 6.33 20.90 -7.06
CA SER A 231 4.87 20.81 -7.08
C SER A 231 4.33 20.18 -5.79
N VAL A 232 3.21 20.70 -5.33
CA VAL A 232 2.41 20.14 -4.23
C VAL A 232 1.09 19.54 -4.71
N GLU A 233 0.92 19.47 -6.03
CA GLU A 233 -0.28 18.88 -6.64
C GLU A 233 -0.39 17.39 -6.35
N PRO A 234 -1.61 16.89 -6.23
CA PRO A 234 -1.85 15.45 -6.04
C PRO A 234 -1.20 14.62 -7.15
N HIS A 235 -0.53 13.54 -6.75
CA HIS A 235 0.16 12.61 -7.64
C HIS A 235 1.35 13.20 -8.44
N SER A 236 1.82 14.40 -8.11
CA SER A 236 3.05 14.94 -8.71
C SER A 236 4.26 14.05 -8.42
N GLY A 237 4.24 13.33 -7.30
CA GLY A 237 5.34 12.49 -6.85
C GLY A 237 6.56 13.28 -6.36
N SER A 238 6.42 14.58 -6.12
CA SER A 238 7.49 15.44 -5.62
C SER A 238 7.82 15.16 -4.15
N THR A 239 8.98 15.60 -3.71
CA THR A 239 9.36 15.58 -2.28
C THR A 239 8.36 16.35 -1.42
N PHE A 240 7.83 17.47 -1.92
CA PHE A 240 6.93 18.35 -1.17
C PHE A 240 5.53 17.76 -1.04
N GLU A 241 5.00 17.17 -2.10
CA GLU A 241 3.76 16.40 -2.03
C GLU A 241 3.90 15.21 -1.08
N MET A 242 4.97 14.42 -1.23
CA MET A 242 5.17 13.22 -0.41
C MET A 242 5.35 13.54 1.07
N GLY A 243 6.15 14.55 1.40
CA GLY A 243 6.33 15.00 2.78
C GLY A 243 5.04 15.56 3.37
N GLY A 244 4.29 16.35 2.60
CA GLY A 244 2.98 16.86 2.98
C GLY A 244 1.97 15.75 3.25
N ASN A 245 1.90 14.74 2.35
CA ASN A 245 1.03 13.57 2.51
C ASN A 245 1.39 12.73 3.75
N ILE A 246 2.69 12.56 4.08
CA ILE A 246 3.14 11.93 5.32
C ILE A 246 2.59 12.71 6.52
N GLY A 247 2.74 14.04 6.50
CA GLY A 247 2.23 14.91 7.55
C GLY A 247 0.73 14.74 7.76
N VAL A 248 -0.06 14.85 6.69
CA VAL A 248 -1.52 14.63 6.74
C VAL A 248 -1.85 13.23 7.27
N GLY A 249 -1.16 12.19 6.78
CA GLY A 249 -1.39 10.82 7.24
C GLY A 249 -1.13 10.62 8.73
N LEU A 250 -0.07 11.22 9.27
CA LEU A 250 0.23 11.20 10.71
C LEU A 250 -0.80 11.98 11.52
N ALA A 251 -1.24 13.14 11.04
CA ALA A 251 -2.25 13.96 11.69
C ALA A 251 -3.60 13.24 11.76
N VAL A 252 -4.06 12.67 10.65
CA VAL A 252 -5.31 11.88 10.58
C VAL A 252 -5.23 10.66 11.50
N LEU A 253 -4.11 9.93 11.50
CA LEU A 253 -3.91 8.80 12.40
C LEU A 253 -3.96 9.24 13.88
N GLY A 254 -3.24 10.32 14.24
CA GLY A 254 -3.21 10.87 15.60
C GLY A 254 -4.62 11.28 16.06
N LEU A 255 -5.36 11.97 15.20
CA LEU A 255 -6.74 12.37 15.45
C LEU A 255 -7.67 11.16 15.64
N CYS A 256 -7.62 10.17 14.75
CA CYS A 256 -8.42 8.95 14.87
C CYS A 256 -8.12 8.18 16.17
N LEU A 257 -6.85 8.11 16.57
CA LEU A 257 -6.44 7.48 17.82
C LEU A 257 -7.01 8.24 19.03
N LEU A 258 -6.92 9.57 19.05
CA LEU A 258 -7.45 10.42 20.13
C LEU A 258 -8.97 10.25 20.24
N LEU A 259 -9.69 10.45 19.15
CA LEU A 259 -11.16 10.40 19.13
C LEU A 259 -11.69 9.02 19.57
N THR A 260 -11.12 7.95 19.06
CA THR A 260 -11.62 6.59 19.36
C THR A 260 -11.17 6.03 20.71
N THR A 261 -10.11 6.61 21.31
CA THR A 261 -9.61 6.16 22.61
C THR A 261 -10.26 6.92 23.76
N HIS A 262 -10.48 8.25 23.60
CA HIS A 262 -10.89 9.12 24.70
C HIS A 262 -12.36 9.54 24.66
N VAL A 263 -13.02 9.43 23.49
CA VAL A 263 -14.42 9.85 23.31
C VAL A 263 -15.28 8.64 22.96
N THR A 264 -15.90 8.03 23.96
CA THR A 264 -16.72 6.82 23.78
C THR A 264 -17.85 7.02 22.76
N ALA A 265 -18.52 8.16 22.77
CA ALA A 265 -19.59 8.46 21.82
C ALA A 265 -19.07 8.46 20.38
N LEU A 266 -17.92 9.10 20.11
CA LEU A 266 -17.31 9.11 18.77
C LEU A 266 -16.84 7.71 18.35
N ARG A 267 -16.37 6.87 19.29
CA ARG A 267 -16.03 5.48 18.98
C ARG A 267 -17.24 4.71 18.46
N VAL A 268 -18.44 4.98 18.98
CA VAL A 268 -19.69 4.33 18.52
C VAL A 268 -20.09 4.89 17.15
N VAL A 269 -20.11 6.21 17.00
CA VAL A 269 -20.46 6.88 15.74
C VAL A 269 -19.53 6.48 14.59
N LEU A 270 -18.22 6.34 14.88
CA LEU A 270 -17.22 5.94 13.90
C LEU A 270 -17.17 4.40 13.65
N THR A 271 -18.07 3.60 14.25
CA THR A 271 -18.11 2.15 14.04
C THR A 271 -18.21 1.76 12.56
N PRO A 272 -19.08 2.34 11.71
CA PRO A 272 -19.14 1.98 10.30
C PRO A 272 -17.82 2.25 9.56
N ILE A 273 -17.16 3.35 9.87
CA ILE A 273 -15.85 3.70 9.29
C ILE A 273 -14.77 2.71 9.73
N SER A 274 -14.74 2.37 11.03
CA SER A 274 -13.77 1.41 11.54
C SER A 274 -14.04 -0.02 11.03
N ALA A 275 -15.30 -0.39 10.79
CA ALA A 275 -15.69 -1.63 10.15
C ALA A 275 -15.19 -1.71 8.70
N THR A 276 -15.38 -0.62 7.95
CA THR A 276 -14.83 -0.47 6.58
C THR A 276 -13.32 -0.66 6.58
N GLY A 277 -12.59 0.01 7.47
CA GLY A 277 -11.13 -0.11 7.56
C GLY A 277 -10.66 -1.48 8.04
N ALA A 278 -11.48 -2.18 8.82
CA ALA A 278 -11.20 -3.54 9.28
C ALA A 278 -11.22 -4.58 8.16
N MET A 279 -11.94 -4.31 7.07
CA MET A 279 -12.02 -5.14 5.87
C MET A 279 -11.68 -4.36 4.61
N SER A 280 -10.66 -3.52 4.72
CA SER A 280 -10.25 -2.54 3.70
C SER A 280 -9.92 -3.18 2.35
N LEU A 281 -9.34 -4.37 2.29
CA LEU A 281 -9.06 -5.07 1.03
C LEU A 281 -10.36 -5.49 0.34
N THR A 282 -11.30 -6.07 1.10
CA THR A 282 -12.60 -6.45 0.56
C THR A 282 -13.33 -5.25 -0.01
N VAL A 283 -13.43 -4.18 0.78
CA VAL A 283 -14.15 -2.97 0.39
C VAL A 283 -13.46 -2.27 -0.78
N TYR A 284 -12.13 -2.20 -0.78
CA TYR A 284 -11.35 -1.68 -1.90
C TYR A 284 -11.60 -2.48 -3.19
N SER A 285 -11.61 -3.80 -3.13
CA SER A 285 -11.88 -4.62 -4.32
C SER A 285 -13.31 -4.45 -4.82
N LEU A 286 -14.28 -4.39 -3.91
CA LEU A 286 -15.68 -4.21 -4.26
C LEU A 286 -15.95 -2.86 -4.91
N HIS A 287 -15.29 -1.76 -4.52
CA HIS A 287 -15.50 -0.47 -5.16
C HIS A 287 -14.98 -0.43 -6.60
N ILE A 288 -13.84 -1.10 -6.91
CA ILE A 288 -13.37 -1.24 -8.30
C ILE A 288 -14.39 -2.02 -9.14
N VAL A 289 -14.93 -3.11 -8.60
CA VAL A 289 -15.99 -3.88 -9.24
C VAL A 289 -17.25 -3.02 -9.45
N TYR A 290 -17.62 -2.21 -8.45
CA TYR A 290 -18.76 -1.29 -8.55
C TYR A 290 -18.54 -0.25 -9.67
N ILE A 291 -17.35 0.35 -9.77
CA ILE A 291 -17.01 1.26 -10.89
C ILE A 291 -17.13 0.53 -12.24
N ARG A 292 -16.66 -0.73 -12.31
CA ARG A 292 -16.81 -1.52 -13.55
C ARG A 292 -18.26 -1.75 -13.95
N ILE A 293 -19.14 -1.95 -12.99
CA ILE A 293 -20.57 -2.13 -13.22
C ILE A 293 -21.24 -0.82 -13.66
N LEU A 294 -20.87 0.32 -13.07
CA LEU A 294 -21.36 1.64 -13.45
C LEU A 294 -20.91 2.06 -14.85
N GLY A 295 -19.77 1.54 -15.31
CA GLY A 295 -19.11 1.96 -16.53
C GLY A 295 -18.12 3.11 -16.31
N ASN A 296 -17.19 3.25 -17.26
CA ASN A 296 -16.07 4.21 -17.15
C ASN A 296 -16.57 5.68 -17.17
N GLU A 297 -17.72 5.95 -17.79
CA GLU A 297 -18.32 7.29 -17.83
C GLU A 297 -18.68 7.82 -16.44
N ALA A 298 -18.97 6.95 -15.47
CA ALA A 298 -19.23 7.37 -14.10
C ALA A 298 -18.03 8.03 -13.42
N VAL A 299 -16.81 7.75 -13.91
CA VAL A 299 -15.55 8.36 -13.43
C VAL A 299 -15.17 9.57 -14.29
N TRP A 300 -15.26 9.43 -15.63
CA TRP A 300 -14.79 10.48 -16.56
C TRP A 300 -15.76 11.67 -16.67
N ASN A 301 -17.06 11.39 -16.68
CA ASN A 301 -18.12 12.37 -16.91
C ASN A 301 -19.18 12.28 -15.82
N ALA A 302 -18.75 12.28 -14.55
CA ALA A 302 -19.66 12.22 -13.41
C ALA A 302 -20.72 13.34 -13.49
N GLN A 303 -22.01 12.98 -13.52
CA GLN A 303 -23.11 13.94 -13.59
C GLN A 303 -23.72 14.20 -12.20
N SER A 304 -23.47 13.36 -11.23
CA SER A 304 -24.00 13.49 -9.87
C SER A 304 -23.20 12.70 -8.85
N ASN A 305 -23.33 13.05 -7.57
CA ASN A 305 -22.71 12.34 -6.46
C ASN A 305 -23.54 11.12 -5.96
N TRP A 306 -24.69 10.77 -6.60
CA TRP A 306 -25.49 9.63 -6.18
C TRP A 306 -24.75 8.29 -6.21
N PRO A 307 -23.92 7.96 -7.22
CA PRO A 307 -23.10 6.74 -7.21
C PRO A 307 -22.17 6.67 -6.02
N LEU A 308 -21.51 7.77 -5.66
CA LEU A 308 -20.65 7.87 -4.48
C LEU A 308 -21.46 7.66 -3.19
N ILE A 309 -22.61 8.32 -3.05
CA ILE A 309 -23.46 8.24 -1.84
C ILE A 309 -23.94 6.79 -1.64
N TRP A 310 -24.43 6.13 -2.68
CA TRP A 310 -24.86 4.73 -2.60
C TRP A 310 -23.72 3.79 -2.27
N LEU A 311 -22.53 4.01 -2.84
CA LEU A 311 -21.33 3.22 -2.50
C LEU A 311 -20.97 3.36 -1.02
N ILE A 312 -20.98 4.58 -0.47
CA ILE A 312 -20.67 4.83 0.96
C ILE A 312 -21.72 4.17 1.85
N ILE A 313 -23.00 4.39 1.60
CA ILE A 313 -24.09 3.79 2.40
C ILE A 313 -24.03 2.27 2.34
N GLY A 314 -23.95 1.71 1.13
CA GLY A 314 -23.84 0.25 0.95
C GLY A 314 -22.62 -0.34 1.65
N THR A 315 -21.47 0.35 1.60
CA THR A 315 -20.26 -0.05 2.30
C THR A 315 -20.44 -0.03 3.82
N PHE A 316 -21.04 1.02 4.38
CA PHE A 316 -21.29 1.12 5.82
C PHE A 316 -22.23 0.02 6.32
N VAL A 317 -23.32 -0.23 5.60
CA VAL A 317 -24.27 -1.30 5.94
C VAL A 317 -23.56 -2.66 5.83
N PHE A 318 -22.92 -2.94 4.70
CA PHE A 318 -22.24 -4.21 4.47
C PHE A 318 -21.14 -4.45 5.51
N ALA A 319 -20.23 -3.49 5.68
CA ALA A 319 -19.06 -3.66 6.55
C ALA A 319 -19.47 -3.80 8.02
N THR A 320 -20.47 -3.05 8.47
CA THR A 320 -20.93 -3.12 9.86
C THR A 320 -21.63 -4.43 10.14
N LEU A 321 -22.59 -4.83 9.28
CA LEU A 321 -23.31 -6.10 9.45
C LEU A 321 -22.35 -7.30 9.36
N TRP A 322 -21.44 -7.29 8.40
CA TRP A 322 -20.43 -8.35 8.25
C TRP A 322 -19.53 -8.45 9.47
N GLN A 323 -19.05 -7.33 9.99
CA GLN A 323 -18.18 -7.32 11.15
C GLN A 323 -18.88 -7.83 12.41
N LEU A 324 -20.16 -7.49 12.60
CA LEU A 324 -20.95 -7.93 13.74
C LEU A 324 -21.28 -9.43 13.70
N THR A 325 -21.52 -9.98 12.52
CA THR A 325 -21.97 -11.38 12.35
C THR A 325 -20.81 -12.34 12.07
N LEU A 326 -19.92 -11.98 11.18
CA LEU A 326 -18.86 -12.85 10.64
C LEU A 326 -17.44 -12.41 11.02
N GLY A 327 -17.28 -11.19 11.53
CA GLY A 327 -16.01 -10.67 12.02
C GLY A 327 -15.08 -10.23 10.90
N GLN A 328 -14.06 -11.01 10.56
CA GLN A 328 -13.05 -10.67 9.55
C GLN A 328 -13.64 -10.65 8.15
N GLY A 329 -13.26 -9.65 7.32
CA GLY A 329 -13.72 -9.54 5.95
C GLY A 329 -13.42 -10.77 5.08
N PRO A 330 -14.19 -11.02 4.00
CA PRO A 330 -14.03 -12.23 3.20
C PRO A 330 -12.65 -12.36 2.56
N LEU A 331 -12.13 -11.33 1.91
CA LEU A 331 -10.80 -11.38 1.28
C LEU A 331 -9.68 -11.41 2.33
N GLU A 332 -9.82 -10.67 3.42
CA GLU A 332 -8.90 -10.71 4.55
C GLU A 332 -8.81 -12.12 5.15
N ARG A 333 -9.95 -12.80 5.28
CA ARG A 333 -10.03 -14.18 5.77
C ARG A 333 -9.39 -15.16 4.79
N LEU A 334 -9.64 -14.98 3.50
CA LEU A 334 -9.04 -15.79 2.44
C LEU A 334 -7.51 -15.70 2.47
N ILE A 335 -6.96 -14.49 2.43
CA ILE A 335 -5.51 -14.26 2.53
C ILE A 335 -4.96 -14.85 3.82
N HIS A 336 -5.65 -14.63 4.96
CA HIS A 336 -5.19 -15.17 6.23
C HIS A 336 -5.10 -16.70 6.22
N ARG A 337 -6.03 -17.40 5.56
CA ARG A 337 -5.99 -18.86 5.38
C ARG A 337 -4.82 -19.30 4.50
N MET A 338 -4.59 -18.60 3.39
CA MET A 338 -3.52 -18.94 2.42
C MET A 338 -2.11 -18.77 3.01
N ILE A 339 -1.91 -17.80 3.91
CA ILE A 339 -0.59 -17.52 4.50
C ILE A 339 -0.33 -18.26 5.82
N ARG A 340 -1.32 -18.98 6.39
CA ARG A 340 -1.10 -19.77 7.61
C ARG A 340 -0.08 -20.88 7.33
N PRO A 341 0.92 -21.08 8.21
CA PRO A 341 1.73 -22.28 8.13
C PRO A 341 0.85 -23.50 8.40
N PRO A 342 1.19 -24.67 7.83
CA PRO A 342 0.61 -25.94 8.24
C PRO A 342 0.74 -26.04 9.77
N GLN A 343 -0.35 -26.37 10.47
CA GLN A 343 -0.22 -26.70 11.88
C GLN A 343 0.70 -27.91 11.98
N PRO A 344 1.70 -27.92 12.90
CA PRO A 344 2.39 -29.15 13.20
C PRO A 344 1.30 -30.18 13.55
N THR A 345 1.25 -31.26 12.80
CA THR A 345 0.47 -32.43 13.23
C THR A 345 0.92 -32.73 14.64
N ALA A 346 -0.01 -32.70 15.59
CA ALA A 346 0.30 -33.09 16.96
C ALA A 346 1.10 -34.39 16.89
N PRO A 347 2.25 -34.50 17.59
CA PRO A 347 2.94 -35.75 17.64
C PRO A 347 1.89 -36.78 18.01
N HIS A 348 1.81 -37.89 17.25
CA HIS A 348 0.94 -39.01 17.60
C HIS A 348 1.21 -39.29 19.07
N GLN A 349 0.30 -38.85 19.93
CA GLN A 349 0.29 -39.30 21.29
C GLN A 349 -0.04 -40.80 21.17
N TRP A 350 1.00 -41.63 21.33
CA TRP A 350 0.77 -43.03 21.57
C TRP A 350 -0.26 -43.10 22.70
N PRO A 351 -1.31 -43.90 22.55
CA PRO A 351 -2.26 -44.08 23.65
C PRO A 351 -1.44 -44.41 24.92
N PRO A 352 -1.73 -43.77 26.05
CA PRO A 352 -1.04 -44.10 27.28
C PRO A 352 -1.15 -45.61 27.45
N THR A 353 -0.01 -46.30 27.54
CA THR A 353 0.03 -47.69 27.92
C THR A 353 -0.61 -47.78 29.29
N GLY A 354 -1.89 -48.18 29.32
CA GLY A 354 -2.60 -48.43 30.58
C GLY A 354 -1.83 -49.49 31.38
N PRO A 355 -1.91 -49.50 32.70
CA PRO A 355 -1.32 -50.52 33.53
C PRO A 355 -2.01 -51.88 33.22
N GLY A 356 -1.40 -52.70 32.38
CA GLY A 356 -1.96 -54.01 31.97
C GLY A 356 -1.60 -54.53 30.59
N GLY A 357 -0.59 -53.93 29.88
CA GLY A 357 -0.06 -54.56 28.67
C GLY A 357 0.75 -55.82 28.97
N PRO A 358 0.64 -56.91 28.15
CA PRO A 358 1.32 -58.18 28.43
C PRO A 358 2.84 -57.94 28.41
N ALA A 359 3.49 -58.45 29.48
CA ALA A 359 4.95 -58.48 29.57
C ALA A 359 5.54 -59.24 28.40
N TRP A 360 6.40 -58.60 27.60
CA TRP A 360 7.22 -59.27 26.62
C TRP A 360 8.25 -60.18 27.35
N GLN A 361 7.93 -61.45 27.48
CA GLN A 361 8.91 -62.48 27.86
C GLN A 361 9.73 -62.79 26.59
N GLY A 362 11.02 -62.54 26.63
CA GLY A 362 11.91 -63.01 25.60
C GLY A 362 13.03 -62.03 25.17
N ALA A 363 13.97 -61.74 26.07
CA ALA A 363 15.30 -61.37 25.69
C ALA A 363 16.25 -62.46 26.23
N PRO A 364 17.16 -63.03 25.39
CA PRO A 364 18.13 -64.00 25.89
C PRO A 364 19.17 -63.37 26.79
N PRO A 365 19.71 -64.07 27.80
CA PRO A 365 20.68 -63.54 28.74
C PRO A 365 22.07 -63.35 28.05
N GLY A 366 22.62 -62.16 28.19
CA GLY A 366 24.01 -61.88 27.83
C GLY A 366 24.97 -62.45 28.85
N PRO A 367 26.17 -62.84 28.46
CA PRO A 367 27.17 -63.53 29.36
C PRO A 367 27.73 -62.57 30.39
N GLY A 368 27.90 -63.14 31.61
CA GLY A 368 28.23 -62.47 32.83
C GLY A 368 29.65 -61.87 32.89
N GLY A 369 29.72 -60.77 33.66
CA GLY A 369 30.95 -60.24 34.23
C GLY A 369 30.85 -60.24 35.74
N PRO A 370 31.96 -60.35 36.46
CA PRO A 370 31.97 -60.79 37.85
C PRO A 370 31.55 -59.72 38.85
N ALA A 371 30.98 -60.23 39.93
CA ALA A 371 30.58 -59.49 41.13
C ALA A 371 31.82 -58.95 41.87
N ASP A 372 31.74 -57.74 42.39
CA ASP A 372 32.52 -57.34 43.54
C ASP A 372 31.72 -56.62 44.60
N SER A 373 32.07 -56.92 45.79
CA SER A 373 31.36 -56.83 47.01
C SER A 373 31.54 -55.53 47.78
N GLY A 374 30.49 -55.05 48.44
CA GLY A 374 30.56 -54.64 49.81
C GLY A 374 31.07 -53.26 50.18
N GLY A 375 30.19 -52.50 50.89
CA GLY A 375 30.62 -51.43 51.76
C GLY A 375 29.53 -50.41 52.13
N PRO A 376 29.48 -49.95 53.35
CA PRO A 376 28.25 -49.52 54.00
C PRO A 376 27.95 -47.99 53.99
N ALA A 377 26.75 -47.69 54.44
CA ALA A 377 26.14 -46.38 54.65
C ALA A 377 26.98 -45.31 55.38
N GLY A 378 26.76 -44.04 55.00
CA GLY A 378 27.31 -42.88 55.73
C GLY A 378 26.81 -41.53 55.24
N SER A 379 25.87 -40.96 56.01
CA SER A 379 25.70 -39.53 56.39
C SER A 379 25.52 -38.40 55.39
N VAL A 380 24.45 -37.74 55.60
CA VAL A 380 23.93 -36.36 55.37
C VAL A 380 24.99 -35.24 55.46
N GLY A 381 24.90 -34.24 54.52
CA GLY A 381 25.52 -32.93 54.68
C GLY A 381 25.24 -32.02 53.47
N PRO A 382 25.16 -30.67 53.65
CA PRO A 382 24.34 -29.81 52.80
C PRO A 382 25.11 -29.01 51.72
N ALA A 383 24.33 -28.53 50.76
CA ALA A 383 24.45 -27.32 49.90
C ALA A 383 25.86 -26.79 49.54
N GLY A 384 26.11 -26.74 48.26
CA GLY A 384 27.23 -25.98 47.67
C GLY A 384 27.01 -25.72 46.17
N SER A 385 26.87 -24.44 45.83
CA SER A 385 26.84 -23.86 44.52
C SER A 385 28.07 -24.22 43.69
N GLY A 386 27.92 -24.66 42.43
CA GLY A 386 29.03 -24.87 41.53
C GLY A 386 28.58 -24.89 40.06
N GLN A 387 29.09 -23.92 39.30
CA GLN A 387 28.96 -23.81 37.86
C GLN A 387 29.54 -25.03 37.13
N PRO A 388 28.99 -25.46 35.98
CA PRO A 388 29.65 -26.44 35.11
C PRO A 388 30.63 -25.76 34.17
N GLY A 389 31.87 -26.17 34.24
CA GLY A 389 32.96 -25.80 33.34
C GLY A 389 32.81 -26.43 31.96
N TYR A 390 33.29 -25.69 30.97
CA TYR A 390 33.49 -26.12 29.61
C TYR A 390 34.57 -27.19 29.49
N ALA A 391 34.26 -28.31 28.77
CA ALA A 391 35.25 -29.24 28.27
C ALA A 391 35.54 -28.94 26.78
N PRO A 392 36.77 -29.04 26.28
CA PRO A 392 37.16 -28.64 24.93
C PRO A 392 36.84 -29.73 23.90
N VAL A 393 36.40 -29.29 22.71
CA VAL A 393 36.17 -30.10 21.52
C VAL A 393 37.48 -30.29 20.76
N PRO A 394 37.86 -31.50 20.29
CA PRO A 394 39.04 -31.70 19.45
C PRO A 394 38.77 -31.29 18.00
N ALA A 395 39.78 -30.70 17.38
CA ALA A 395 39.78 -30.18 16.01
C ALA A 395 40.04 -31.33 14.98
N GLY A 396 39.45 -31.18 13.82
CA GLY A 396 40.06 -31.49 12.54
C GLY A 396 39.83 -32.86 11.94
N GLY A 397 38.97 -32.89 10.91
CA GLY A 397 39.02 -33.88 9.83
C GLY A 397 38.37 -33.23 8.58
N PRO A 398 38.96 -33.36 7.38
CA PRO A 398 38.47 -32.71 6.16
C PRO A 398 37.24 -33.41 5.58
N LEU A 399 36.32 -32.56 5.08
CA LEU A 399 35.11 -32.98 4.39
C LEU A 399 35.44 -33.61 3.02
N PRO A 400 34.67 -34.62 2.55
CA PRO A 400 34.81 -35.18 1.21
C PRO A 400 34.24 -34.23 0.14
N PRO A 401 34.75 -34.29 -1.12
CA PRO A 401 34.29 -33.47 -2.23
C PRO A 401 32.92 -33.89 -2.74
N PRO A 402 32.15 -32.95 -3.36
CA PRO A 402 30.85 -33.25 -3.94
C PRO A 402 30.98 -34.07 -5.27
N PRO A 403 29.97 -34.87 -5.67
CA PRO A 403 29.96 -35.65 -6.90
C PRO A 403 29.80 -34.76 -8.14
N PRO A 404 30.37 -35.15 -9.30
CA PRO A 404 30.30 -34.42 -10.56
C PRO A 404 28.91 -34.56 -11.21
N GLY A 405 28.38 -33.43 -11.69
CA GLY A 405 27.19 -33.37 -12.53
C GLY A 405 27.50 -33.74 -13.99
N PRO A 406 26.52 -34.26 -14.77
CA PRO A 406 26.74 -34.67 -16.15
C PRO A 406 26.71 -33.46 -17.10
N TYR A 407 27.84 -33.15 -17.70
CA TYR A 407 27.94 -32.35 -18.92
C TYR A 407 28.20 -33.28 -20.10
N GLY A 408 27.34 -33.23 -21.12
CA GLY A 408 27.59 -33.76 -22.45
C GLY A 408 27.67 -32.60 -23.45
N PRO A 409 28.55 -32.70 -24.47
CA PRO A 409 28.90 -31.57 -25.33
C PRO A 409 28.12 -31.53 -26.65
N GLY A 410 27.85 -30.31 -27.13
CA GLY A 410 27.92 -29.98 -28.54
C GLY A 410 26.66 -30.11 -29.39
N ALA A 411 26.16 -28.96 -29.87
CA ALA A 411 25.78 -28.80 -31.29
C ALA A 411 25.71 -27.32 -31.65
N ASN A 412 26.62 -26.88 -32.50
CA ASN A 412 26.55 -25.69 -33.34
C ASN A 412 25.39 -25.81 -34.33
N TYR A 413 24.54 -24.77 -34.43
CA TYR A 413 23.91 -24.39 -35.68
C TYR A 413 23.73 -22.88 -35.72
N GLY A 414 24.53 -22.24 -36.55
CA GLY A 414 24.31 -20.88 -37.02
C GLY A 414 23.41 -20.90 -38.26
N ALA A 415 22.49 -19.96 -38.32
CA ALA A 415 22.02 -19.27 -39.54
C ALA A 415 21.20 -18.04 -39.15
N PRO A 416 21.40 -16.89 -39.83
CA PRO A 416 20.67 -15.66 -39.50
C PRO A 416 19.30 -15.66 -40.19
N HIS A 417 18.23 -15.40 -39.42
CA HIS A 417 16.92 -15.10 -39.96
C HIS A 417 16.80 -13.61 -40.29
N PRO A 418 16.09 -13.23 -41.38
CA PRO A 418 15.89 -11.83 -41.77
C PRO A 418 14.95 -11.10 -40.82
N PRO A 419 15.03 -9.76 -40.74
CA PRO A 419 14.25 -8.95 -39.82
C PRO A 419 12.76 -8.96 -40.19
N VAL A 420 11.93 -9.34 -39.25
CA VAL A 420 10.48 -9.22 -39.33
C VAL A 420 10.12 -7.76 -39.06
N GLN A 421 9.46 -7.10 -40.01
CA GLN A 421 8.90 -5.77 -39.83
C GLN A 421 7.80 -5.79 -38.77
N PRO A 422 7.74 -4.82 -37.84
CA PRO A 422 6.65 -4.72 -36.89
C PRO A 422 5.37 -4.23 -37.58
N TYR A 423 4.32 -5.01 -37.51
CA TYR A 423 2.97 -4.56 -37.79
C TYR A 423 2.62 -3.39 -36.87
N GLY A 424 2.11 -2.30 -37.48
CA GLY A 424 1.68 -1.10 -36.77
C GLY A 424 0.65 -1.43 -35.70
N GLN A 425 1.01 -1.19 -34.47
CA GLN A 425 0.06 -1.14 -33.36
C GLN A 425 -0.80 0.13 -33.51
N PRO A 426 -2.11 0.07 -33.28
CA PRO A 426 -2.92 1.28 -33.14
C PRO A 426 -2.39 2.07 -31.94
N ALA A 427 -2.20 3.36 -32.14
CA ALA A 427 -1.79 4.29 -31.10
C ALA A 427 -2.75 4.16 -29.89
N PRO A 428 -2.25 4.08 -28.66
CA PRO A 428 -3.09 4.08 -27.48
C PRO A 428 -3.89 5.38 -27.43
N PRO A 429 -5.14 5.35 -26.96
CA PRO A 429 -5.94 6.56 -26.80
C PRO A 429 -5.15 7.50 -25.86
N ARG A 430 -4.94 8.73 -26.32
CA ARG A 430 -4.36 9.79 -25.48
C ARG A 430 -5.32 10.00 -24.30
N PHE A 431 -4.78 9.77 -23.11
CA PHE A 431 -5.43 10.10 -21.86
C PHE A 431 -5.50 11.62 -21.76
N VAL A 432 -6.64 12.19 -22.05
CA VAL A 432 -6.92 13.59 -21.73
C VAL A 432 -7.40 13.56 -20.30
N GLN A 433 -6.57 14.04 -19.36
CA GLN A 433 -7.08 14.39 -18.04
C GLN A 433 -8.24 15.36 -18.22
N PRO A 434 -9.33 15.23 -17.43
CA PRO A 434 -10.33 16.30 -17.33
C PRO A 434 -9.56 17.57 -16.99
N GLY A 435 -9.60 18.56 -17.88
CA GLY A 435 -8.81 19.76 -17.72
C GLY A 435 -9.06 20.38 -16.37
N HIS A 436 -8.02 20.54 -15.59
CA HIS A 436 -8.02 21.47 -14.47
C HIS A 436 -8.44 22.82 -15.05
N GLN A 437 -9.67 23.23 -14.74
CA GLN A 437 -10.08 24.60 -15.02
C GLN A 437 -9.09 25.49 -14.29
N ARG A 438 -8.31 26.24 -15.08
CA ARG A 438 -7.37 27.22 -14.56
C ARG A 438 -8.15 28.16 -13.65
N TYR A 439 -7.81 28.18 -12.37
CA TYR A 439 -8.19 29.24 -11.48
C TYR A 439 -7.67 30.56 -12.09
N GLY A 440 -8.62 31.42 -12.51
CA GLY A 440 -8.30 32.75 -12.97
C GLY A 440 -7.62 33.52 -11.84
N GLN A 441 -6.40 33.91 -12.06
CA GLN A 441 -5.70 34.87 -11.20
C GLN A 441 -6.49 36.16 -11.19
N PRO A 442 -6.67 36.86 -10.03
CA PRO A 442 -7.09 38.26 -10.01
C PRO A 442 -6.00 39.08 -10.69
N GLY A 443 -6.34 39.70 -11.83
CA GLY A 443 -5.46 40.64 -12.53
C GLY A 443 -5.12 41.86 -11.66
N PRO A 444 -3.94 42.46 -11.86
CA PRO A 444 -3.55 43.63 -11.12
C PRO A 444 -4.49 44.79 -11.44
N ALA A 445 -4.90 45.53 -10.40
CA ALA A 445 -5.73 46.73 -10.47
C ALA A 445 -5.11 47.75 -11.44
N GLY A 446 -5.71 47.86 -12.64
CA GLY A 446 -5.36 48.86 -13.63
C GLY A 446 -6.13 50.15 -13.45
N GLN A 447 -5.41 51.24 -13.58
CA GLN A 447 -5.78 52.65 -13.38
C GLN A 447 -7.03 53.07 -14.14
N THR A 448 -7.87 53.84 -13.45
CA THR A 448 -9.05 54.51 -13.97
C THR A 448 -8.67 55.63 -14.96
N GLY A 449 -9.10 55.48 -16.22
CA GLY A 449 -9.16 56.59 -17.20
C GLY A 449 -10.64 56.95 -17.46
N PRO A 450 -10.96 58.19 -17.87
CA PRO A 450 -12.32 58.72 -17.83
C PRO A 450 -13.22 58.20 -18.95
N ALA A 451 -14.52 58.10 -18.61
CA ALA A 451 -15.60 57.57 -19.44
C ALA A 451 -15.90 58.39 -20.70
N GLY A 452 -15.96 57.73 -21.85
CA GLY A 452 -16.58 58.24 -23.07
C GLY A 452 -18.00 57.68 -23.24
N PRO A 453 -18.89 58.33 -24.01
CA PRO A 453 -20.34 58.04 -23.99
C PRO A 453 -20.70 56.73 -24.71
N ALA A 454 -21.77 56.11 -24.17
CA ALA A 454 -22.31 54.82 -24.61
C ALA A 454 -22.93 54.86 -26.00
N GLU A 455 -22.58 53.93 -26.86
CA GLU A 455 -23.32 53.57 -28.09
C GLU A 455 -24.40 52.51 -27.81
N PRO A 456 -25.55 52.58 -28.53
CA PRO A 456 -26.65 51.64 -28.30
C PRO A 456 -26.41 50.24 -28.92
N PRO A 457 -27.05 49.18 -28.42
CA PRO A 457 -26.76 47.80 -28.84
C PRO A 457 -27.39 47.53 -30.22
N ALA A 458 -26.61 46.86 -31.09
CA ALA A 458 -27.01 46.36 -32.40
C ALA A 458 -27.93 45.11 -32.28
N PRO A 459 -28.85 44.85 -33.25
CA PRO A 459 -29.83 43.77 -33.12
C PRO A 459 -29.24 42.39 -33.38
N PHE A 460 -29.76 41.39 -32.66
CA PHE A 460 -29.49 39.98 -32.73
C PHE A 460 -29.67 39.42 -34.13
N ASP A 461 -28.62 38.97 -34.81
CA ASP A 461 -28.63 38.23 -36.05
C ASP A 461 -28.66 36.70 -35.71
N ARG A 462 -29.80 36.06 -35.90
CA ARG A 462 -29.97 34.61 -35.82
C ARG A 462 -29.41 33.97 -37.08
N ARG A 463 -28.15 33.56 -37.06
CA ARG A 463 -27.60 32.62 -38.04
C ARG A 463 -27.58 31.22 -37.45
N LEU A 464 -28.23 30.27 -38.16
CA LEU A 464 -28.18 28.85 -37.85
C LEU A 464 -26.73 28.34 -37.93
N PRO A 465 -26.37 27.34 -37.12
CA PRO A 465 -25.05 26.73 -37.21
C PRO A 465 -24.88 25.99 -38.55
N PRO A 466 -23.64 25.89 -39.09
CA PRO A 466 -23.38 25.18 -40.34
C PRO A 466 -23.64 23.68 -40.17
N GLU A 467 -24.30 23.09 -41.21
CA GLU A 467 -24.57 21.66 -41.33
C GLU A 467 -23.27 20.86 -41.24
N GLN A 468 -23.27 19.83 -40.39
CA GLN A 468 -22.18 18.84 -40.32
C GLN A 468 -22.18 17.99 -41.62
N PRO A 469 -21.02 17.65 -42.20
CA PRO A 469 -20.96 16.77 -43.36
C PRO A 469 -21.43 15.35 -42.98
N ALA A 470 -22.28 14.78 -43.85
CA ALA A 470 -22.83 13.43 -43.70
C ALA A 470 -21.73 12.37 -43.65
N VAL A 471 -21.78 11.51 -42.63
CA VAL A 471 -20.94 10.32 -42.50
C VAL A 471 -21.37 9.28 -43.53
N PRO A 472 -20.47 8.72 -44.36
CA PRO A 472 -20.85 7.67 -45.31
C PRO A 472 -21.22 6.36 -44.60
N PRO A 473 -22.15 5.56 -45.13
CA PRO A 473 -22.62 4.31 -44.52
C PRO A 473 -21.49 3.24 -44.54
N TYR A 474 -21.38 2.51 -43.45
CA TYR A 474 -20.49 1.36 -43.33
C TYR A 474 -20.83 0.25 -44.34
N PRO A 475 -19.86 -0.42 -44.97
CA PRO A 475 -20.12 -1.58 -45.79
C PRO A 475 -20.59 -2.77 -44.94
N ALA A 476 -21.62 -3.47 -45.48
CA ALA A 476 -22.23 -4.65 -44.87
C ALA A 476 -21.21 -5.80 -44.72
N ALA A 477 -21.28 -6.51 -43.58
CA ALA A 477 -20.50 -7.70 -43.31
C ALA A 477 -20.86 -8.85 -44.27
N PRO A 478 -19.89 -9.68 -44.72
CA PRO A 478 -20.15 -10.85 -45.54
C PRO A 478 -20.83 -11.96 -44.72
N PRO A 479 -21.67 -12.83 -45.38
CA PRO A 479 -22.38 -13.91 -44.70
C PRO A 479 -21.48 -15.03 -44.24
N PRO A 480 -21.86 -15.78 -43.18
CA PRO A 480 -21.06 -16.88 -42.65
C PRO A 480 -21.01 -18.07 -43.60
N ARG A 481 -19.83 -18.67 -43.73
CA ARG A 481 -19.61 -20.00 -44.29
C ARG A 481 -19.50 -21.04 -43.20
#